data_daa0e038692a7e2205e07cea952493ba
#
_entry.id   daa0e038692a7e2205e07cea952493ba
#
_cell.length_a   1.000
_cell.length_b   1.000
_cell.length_c   1.000
_cell.angle_alpha   90.00
_cell.angle_beta   90.00
_cell.angle_gamma   90.00
#
_symmetry.space_group_name_H-M   'P 1'
#
loop_
_entity.id
_entity.type
_entity.pdbx_description
1 polymer ?
#
loop_
_entity_poly.entity_id
_entity_poly.type
_entity_poly.pdbx_seq_one_letter_code
_entity_poly.pdbx_strand_id
1 'polypeptide(L)'
;MPSLSKDSAPNVQDAGPAVDRSGDLDDTTISFVTIRQSHSLAPLLLGLPGDSCQCPHWGYLLAGKITVSYADREETYQAGDAFYMTPGHVPAAEAGTELIQFSPRNQLAETVAAMRANAQRAMQGG
;
A
#
# COMPACT_ATOMS: atom_id res chain seq x y z
N MET A 1 -7.07 19.32 -17.26
CA MET A 1 -6.46 18.00 -17.06
C MET A 1 -6.70 17.55 -15.65
N PRO A 2 -7.25 16.33 -15.42
CA PRO A 2 -7.42 15.86 -14.05
C PRO A 2 -6.07 15.64 -13.37
N SER A 3 -6.01 16.01 -12.12
CA SER A 3 -4.82 15.82 -11.30
C SER A 3 -5.23 15.62 -9.86
N LEU A 4 -4.31 15.09 -9.06
CA LEU A 4 -4.54 14.84 -7.66
C LEU A 4 -3.25 15.14 -6.90
N SER A 5 -3.39 15.82 -5.77
CA SER A 5 -2.28 16.05 -4.85
C SER A 5 -2.58 15.42 -3.50
N LYS A 6 -1.58 15.35 -2.64
CA LYS A 6 -1.76 14.86 -1.29
C LYS A 6 -2.85 15.66 -0.56
N ASP A 7 -2.88 16.98 -0.77
CA ASP A 7 -3.85 17.85 -0.10
C ASP A 7 -5.24 17.80 -0.72
N SER A 8 -5.34 17.52 -2.01
CA SER A 8 -6.62 17.48 -2.72
C SER A 8 -7.25 16.09 -2.73
N ALA A 9 -6.54 15.06 -2.29
CA ALA A 9 -7.05 13.69 -2.28
C ALA A 9 -8.31 13.60 -1.41
N PRO A 10 -9.45 13.12 -1.97
CA PRO A 10 -10.72 13.14 -1.26
C PRO A 10 -10.84 12.10 -0.15
N ASN A 11 -10.07 11.02 -0.22
CA ASN A 11 -10.16 9.94 0.74
C ASN A 11 -8.94 9.94 1.66
N VAL A 12 -9.18 9.93 2.97
CA VAL A 12 -8.12 9.87 3.97
C VAL A 12 -8.38 8.69 4.87
N GLN A 13 -7.44 7.75 4.91
CA GLN A 13 -7.48 6.62 5.83
C GLN A 13 -6.31 6.69 6.78
N ASP A 14 -6.58 7.01 8.03
CA ASP A 14 -5.59 7.02 9.09
C ASP A 14 -5.71 5.71 9.86
N ALA A 15 -4.77 4.81 9.64
CA ALA A 15 -4.75 3.50 10.29
C ALA A 15 -3.80 3.47 11.49
N GLY A 16 -3.31 4.63 11.95
CA GLY A 16 -2.33 4.73 13.03
C GLY A 16 -0.91 4.63 12.49
N PRO A 17 -0.41 3.42 12.17
CA PRO A 17 0.95 3.27 11.63
C PRO A 17 1.13 3.90 10.26
N ALA A 18 0.06 4.10 9.50
CA ALA A 18 0.13 4.68 8.16
C ALA A 18 -1.08 5.56 7.90
N VAL A 19 -0.87 6.59 7.08
CA VAL A 19 -1.95 7.43 6.54
C VAL A 19 -1.93 7.29 5.02
N ASP A 20 -3.07 6.95 4.45
CA ASP A 20 -3.27 6.83 3.00
C ASP A 20 -4.24 7.92 2.57
N ARG A 21 -3.77 8.81 1.69
CA ARG A 21 -4.60 9.85 1.07
C ARG A 21 -4.73 9.48 -0.40
N SER A 22 -5.95 9.26 -0.86
CA SER A 22 -6.13 8.71 -2.20
C SER A 22 -7.32 9.32 -2.94
N GLY A 23 -7.33 9.10 -4.22
CA GLY A 23 -8.43 9.42 -5.11
C GLY A 23 -8.26 8.69 -6.42
N ASP A 24 -9.35 8.62 -7.18
CA ASP A 24 -9.34 7.93 -8.46
C ASP A 24 -9.20 8.92 -9.60
N LEU A 25 -8.31 8.62 -10.53
CA LEU A 25 -8.24 9.28 -11.82
C LEU A 25 -8.53 8.23 -12.86
N ASP A 26 -9.76 8.23 -13.38
CA ASP A 26 -10.26 7.21 -14.30
C ASP A 26 -10.20 5.82 -13.66
N ASP A 27 -9.54 4.86 -14.28
CA ASP A 27 -9.46 3.48 -13.78
C ASP A 27 -8.30 3.26 -12.81
N THR A 28 -7.63 4.32 -12.39
CA THR A 28 -6.43 4.24 -11.56
C THR A 28 -6.67 4.97 -10.23
N THR A 29 -6.33 4.31 -9.14
CA THR A 29 -6.28 4.94 -7.83
C THR A 29 -4.87 5.45 -7.58
N ILE A 30 -4.76 6.72 -7.21
CA ILE A 30 -3.52 7.34 -6.81
C ILE A 30 -3.52 7.44 -5.28
N SER A 31 -2.46 6.91 -4.65
CA SER A 31 -2.31 6.90 -3.19
C SER A 31 -1.05 7.65 -2.79
N PHE A 32 -1.21 8.57 -1.86
CA PHE A 32 -0.11 9.27 -1.18
C PHE A 32 -0.02 8.68 0.21
N VAL A 33 1.01 7.89 0.47
CA VAL A 33 1.12 7.10 1.70
C VAL A 33 2.25 7.64 2.55
N THR A 34 1.94 7.87 3.83
CA THR A 34 2.91 8.27 4.84
C THR A 34 2.96 7.18 5.91
N ILE A 35 4.15 6.66 6.17
CA ILE A 35 4.35 5.59 7.16
C ILE A 35 4.88 6.23 8.44
N ARG A 36 4.10 6.16 9.51
CA ARG A 36 4.45 6.72 10.81
C ARG A 36 5.24 5.75 11.67
N GLN A 37 4.93 4.46 11.56
CA GLN A 37 5.57 3.40 12.34
C GLN A 37 6.01 2.28 11.42
N SER A 38 7.19 1.76 11.65
CA SER A 38 7.69 0.61 10.88
C SER A 38 6.78 -0.59 11.08
N HIS A 39 6.32 -1.19 9.99
CA HIS A 39 5.44 -2.35 10.07
C HIS A 39 5.41 -3.12 8.76
N SER A 40 4.96 -4.37 8.85
CA SER A 40 4.70 -5.24 7.70
C SER A 40 3.20 -5.33 7.46
N LEU A 41 2.79 -5.41 6.20
CA LEU A 41 1.39 -5.65 5.84
C LEU A 41 0.99 -7.12 5.91
N ALA A 42 1.92 -8.03 6.21
CA ALA A 42 1.65 -9.47 6.22
C ALA A 42 0.36 -9.85 6.98
N PRO A 43 0.12 -9.33 8.21
CA PRO A 43 -1.12 -9.70 8.93
C PRO A 43 -2.39 -9.27 8.23
N LEU A 44 -2.34 -8.20 7.42
CA LEU A 44 -3.51 -7.67 6.71
C LEU A 44 -3.79 -8.40 5.41
N LEU A 45 -2.84 -9.19 4.92
CA LEU A 45 -2.96 -9.88 3.63
C LEU A 45 -3.36 -11.36 3.78
N LEU A 46 -3.60 -11.82 5.00
CA LEU A 46 -4.00 -13.20 5.27
C LEU A 46 -5.32 -13.53 4.57
N GLY A 47 -5.37 -14.69 3.92
CA GLY A 47 -6.54 -15.15 3.20
C GLY A 47 -6.57 -14.77 1.73
N LEU A 48 -5.74 -13.83 1.30
CA LEU A 48 -5.53 -13.59 -0.12
C LEU A 48 -4.65 -14.70 -0.71
N PRO A 49 -4.65 -14.88 -2.04
CA PRO A 49 -3.81 -15.93 -2.65
C PRO A 49 -2.35 -15.79 -2.21
N GLY A 50 -1.79 -16.86 -1.63
CA GLY A 50 -0.43 -16.85 -1.10
C GLY A 50 -0.22 -15.91 0.07
N ASP A 51 -1.29 -15.46 0.72
CA ASP A 51 -1.26 -14.48 1.81
C ASP A 51 -0.48 -13.22 1.41
N SER A 52 -0.66 -12.81 0.17
CA SER A 52 0.06 -11.69 -0.44
C SER A 52 -0.90 -10.80 -1.23
N CYS A 53 -0.44 -9.59 -1.56
CA CYS A 53 -1.23 -8.65 -2.34
C CYS A 53 -1.10 -8.98 -3.83
N GLN A 54 -2.24 -9.16 -4.49
CA GLN A 54 -2.29 -9.48 -5.92
C GLN A 54 -2.47 -8.25 -6.80
N CYS A 55 -2.72 -7.08 -6.20
CA CYS A 55 -2.88 -5.84 -6.94
C CYS A 55 -1.50 -5.27 -7.30
N PRO A 56 -1.21 -5.05 -8.59
CA PRO A 56 0.06 -4.43 -8.96
C PRO A 56 0.07 -2.96 -8.57
N HIS A 57 1.24 -2.45 -8.20
CA HIS A 57 1.42 -1.03 -7.90
C HIS A 57 2.65 -0.50 -8.61
N TRP A 58 2.49 0.66 -9.25
CA TRP A 58 3.60 1.44 -9.78
C TRP A 58 3.75 2.67 -8.89
N GLY A 59 4.97 3.07 -8.60
CA GLY A 59 5.13 4.23 -7.74
C GLY A 59 6.52 4.82 -7.69
N TYR A 60 6.64 5.79 -6.81
CA TYR A 60 7.88 6.51 -6.57
C TYR A 60 8.05 6.72 -5.07
N LEU A 61 9.22 6.34 -4.56
CA LEU A 61 9.54 6.48 -3.15
C LEU A 61 10.20 7.83 -2.90
N LEU A 62 9.52 8.68 -2.13
CA LEU A 62 10.00 10.04 -1.82
C LEU A 62 10.96 10.05 -0.65
N ALA A 63 10.74 9.18 0.34
CA ALA A 63 11.55 9.11 1.56
C ALA A 63 11.44 7.71 2.14
N GLY A 64 12.46 7.30 2.89
CA GLY A 64 12.41 6.05 3.63
C GLY A 64 12.82 4.82 2.83
N LYS A 65 12.25 3.68 3.22
CA LYS A 65 12.64 2.39 2.67
C LYS A 65 11.48 1.41 2.75
N ILE A 66 11.29 0.65 1.67
CA ILE A 66 10.31 -0.44 1.60
C ILE A 66 11.04 -1.72 1.25
N THR A 67 10.77 -2.80 2.01
CA THR A 67 11.22 -4.14 1.68
C THR A 67 10.00 -4.95 1.25
N VAL A 68 10.09 -5.59 0.10
CA VAL A 68 8.99 -6.33 -0.49
C VAL A 68 9.39 -7.79 -0.61
N SER A 69 8.61 -8.67 0.04
CA SER A 69 8.86 -10.11 0.03
C SER A 69 7.95 -10.78 -0.97
N TYR A 70 8.53 -11.67 -1.77
CA TYR A 70 7.84 -12.56 -2.70
C TYR A 70 8.13 -14.00 -2.30
N ALA A 71 7.42 -14.94 -2.91
CA ALA A 71 7.64 -16.36 -2.62
C ALA A 71 9.08 -16.83 -2.91
N ASP A 72 9.73 -16.21 -3.90
CA ASP A 72 11.03 -16.64 -4.41
C ASP A 72 12.16 -15.61 -4.23
N ARG A 73 11.85 -14.41 -3.71
CA ARG A 73 12.86 -13.35 -3.61
C ARG A 73 12.40 -12.22 -2.69
N GLU A 74 13.31 -11.31 -2.42
CA GLU A 74 13.03 -10.08 -1.70
C GLU A 74 13.61 -8.91 -2.50
N GLU A 75 12.87 -7.80 -2.54
CA GLU A 75 13.30 -6.57 -3.21
C GLU A 75 13.26 -5.42 -2.20
N THR A 76 14.17 -4.46 -2.36
CA THR A 76 14.22 -3.29 -1.50
C THR A 76 14.19 -2.03 -2.36
N TYR A 77 13.33 -1.09 -1.98
CA TYR A 77 13.25 0.23 -2.62
C TYR A 77 13.71 1.29 -1.62
N GLN A 78 14.42 2.29 -2.12
CA GLN A 78 14.96 3.40 -1.33
C GLN A 78 14.47 4.71 -1.93
N ALA A 79 14.60 5.80 -1.15
CA ALA A 79 14.20 7.12 -1.61
C ALA A 79 14.85 7.45 -2.95
N GLY A 80 14.05 7.92 -3.89
CA GLY A 80 14.48 8.20 -5.26
C GLY A 80 14.21 7.08 -6.26
N ASP A 81 13.76 5.91 -5.79
CA ASP A 81 13.47 4.79 -6.68
C ASP A 81 12.05 4.89 -7.23
N ALA A 82 11.90 4.70 -8.54
CA ALA A 82 10.63 4.33 -9.14
C ALA A 82 10.51 2.81 -9.02
N PHE A 83 9.34 2.32 -8.66
CA PHE A 83 9.18 0.89 -8.43
C PHE A 83 7.96 0.32 -9.13
N TYR A 84 7.99 -0.99 -9.33
CA TYR A 84 6.83 -1.76 -9.73
C TYR A 84 6.73 -2.99 -8.82
N MET A 85 5.69 -3.01 -7.99
CA MET A 85 5.36 -4.18 -7.16
C MET A 85 4.47 -5.10 -7.96
N THR A 86 5.02 -6.21 -8.41
CA THR A 86 4.26 -7.22 -9.15
C THR A 86 3.33 -7.99 -8.22
N PRO A 87 2.26 -8.64 -8.74
CA PRO A 87 1.38 -9.45 -7.91
C PRO A 87 2.14 -10.50 -7.10
N GLY A 88 1.68 -10.75 -5.89
CA GLY A 88 2.33 -11.69 -4.97
C GLY A 88 3.27 -11.04 -3.97
N HIS A 89 3.18 -9.73 -3.80
CA HIS A 89 4.08 -8.99 -2.90
C HIS A 89 3.52 -8.88 -1.47
N VAL A 90 4.44 -8.85 -0.50
CA VAL A 90 4.16 -8.54 0.90
C VAL A 90 5.11 -7.42 1.31
N PRO A 91 4.63 -6.17 1.35
CA PRO A 91 5.52 -5.05 1.67
C PRO A 91 5.65 -4.83 3.17
N ALA A 92 6.82 -4.35 3.57
CA ALA A 92 7.11 -3.83 4.89
C ALA A 92 7.80 -2.48 4.73
N ALA A 93 7.36 -1.49 5.48
CA ALA A 93 7.89 -0.13 5.36
C ALA A 93 8.44 0.35 6.69
N GLU A 94 9.49 1.17 6.63
CA GLU A 94 10.07 1.79 7.81
C GLU A 94 9.39 3.12 8.12
N ALA A 95 9.39 3.49 9.40
CA ALA A 95 8.89 4.80 9.83
C ALA A 95 9.60 5.91 9.07
N GLY A 96 8.85 6.92 8.65
CA GLY A 96 9.38 8.02 7.84
C GLY A 96 9.31 7.79 6.33
N THR A 97 8.81 6.64 5.91
CA THR A 97 8.63 6.36 4.48
C THR A 97 7.47 7.17 3.93
N GLU A 98 7.68 7.76 2.76
CA GLU A 98 6.64 8.44 2.00
C GLU A 98 6.72 8.01 0.55
N LEU A 99 5.56 7.70 -0.03
CA LEU A 99 5.49 7.23 -1.41
C LEU A 99 4.22 7.70 -2.10
N ILE A 100 4.30 7.71 -3.42
CA ILE A 100 3.14 7.87 -4.28
C ILE A 100 3.03 6.58 -5.07
N GLN A 101 1.82 6.00 -5.11
CA GLN A 101 1.62 4.79 -5.92
C GLN A 101 0.35 4.88 -6.74
N PHE A 102 0.38 4.18 -7.86
CA PHE A 102 -0.71 4.10 -8.83
C PHE A 102 -1.13 2.64 -8.93
N SER A 103 -2.43 2.39 -8.78
CA SER A 103 -2.96 1.02 -8.74
C SER A 103 -4.22 0.92 -9.58
N PRO A 104 -4.46 -0.22 -10.25
CA PRO A 104 -5.76 -0.46 -10.89
C PRO A 104 -6.87 -0.39 -9.84
N ARG A 105 -7.86 0.47 -10.09
CA ARG A 105 -8.89 0.79 -9.10
C ARG A 105 -9.63 -0.44 -8.57
N ASN A 106 -10.10 -1.31 -9.47
CA ASN A 106 -10.92 -2.44 -9.06
C ASN A 106 -10.13 -3.49 -8.28
N GLN A 107 -8.90 -3.77 -8.71
CA GLN A 107 -8.03 -4.73 -8.02
C GLN A 107 -7.62 -4.20 -6.65
N LEU A 108 -7.33 -2.90 -6.55
CA LEU A 108 -7.00 -2.29 -5.26
C LEU A 108 -8.17 -2.36 -4.30
N ALA A 109 -9.40 -2.12 -4.79
CA ALA A 109 -10.59 -2.19 -3.94
C ALA A 109 -10.77 -3.57 -3.31
N GLU A 110 -10.50 -4.63 -4.05
CA GLU A 110 -10.57 -6.00 -3.54
C GLU A 110 -9.54 -6.23 -2.43
N THR A 111 -8.31 -5.78 -2.65
CA THR A 111 -7.24 -5.91 -1.64
C THR A 111 -7.58 -5.10 -0.39
N VAL A 112 -8.04 -3.87 -0.54
CA VAL A 112 -8.41 -3.00 0.58
C VAL A 112 -9.54 -3.62 1.39
N ALA A 113 -10.53 -4.22 0.73
CA ALA A 113 -11.63 -4.89 1.43
C ALA A 113 -11.11 -6.05 2.30
N ALA A 114 -10.17 -6.85 1.78
CA ALA A 114 -9.56 -7.94 2.54
C ALA A 114 -8.74 -7.42 3.72
N MET A 115 -7.98 -6.34 3.52
CA MET A 115 -7.17 -5.73 4.58
C MET A 115 -8.07 -5.20 5.72
N ARG A 116 -9.18 -4.55 5.37
CA ARG A 116 -10.14 -4.05 6.37
C ARG A 116 -10.76 -5.19 7.17
N ALA A 117 -11.15 -6.27 6.50
CA ALA A 117 -11.71 -7.44 7.16
C ALA A 117 -10.71 -8.07 8.13
N ASN A 118 -9.44 -8.16 7.72
CA ASN A 118 -8.38 -8.69 8.57
C ASN A 118 -8.10 -7.78 9.77
N ALA A 119 -8.10 -6.46 9.56
CA ALA A 119 -7.92 -5.50 10.65
C ALA A 119 -9.04 -5.61 11.68
N GLN A 120 -10.29 -5.77 11.23
CA GLN A 120 -11.43 -5.92 12.12
C GLN A 120 -11.36 -7.23 12.92
N ARG A 121 -10.95 -8.33 12.28
CA ARG A 121 -10.78 -9.60 12.98
C ARG A 121 -9.70 -9.52 14.05
N ALA A 122 -8.60 -8.84 13.76
CA ALA A 122 -7.52 -8.65 14.72
C ALA A 122 -8.00 -7.86 15.95
N MET A 123 -8.84 -6.86 15.74
CA MET A 123 -9.40 -6.08 16.85
C MET A 123 -10.41 -6.88 17.67
N GLN A 124 -11.19 -7.75 17.03
CA GLN A 124 -12.22 -8.56 17.69
C GLN A 124 -11.63 -9.80 18.36
N GLY A 125 -10.56 -10.35 17.78
CA GLY A 125 -9.92 -11.55 18.27
C GLY A 125 -9.06 -11.33 19.51
N GLY A 126 -8.93 -10.08 19.89
CA GLY A 126 -8.26 -9.51 21.05
C GLY A 126 -7.55 -10.35 22.01
#